data_f1e44b150b0985f0146427f849c49193
#
_entry.id   f1e44b150b0985f0146427f849c49193
#
_cell.length_a   1.000
_cell.length_b   1.000
_cell.length_c   1.000
_cell.angle_alpha   90.00
_cell.angle_beta   90.00
_cell.angle_gamma   90.00
#
_symmetry.space_group_name_H-M   'P 1'
#
loop_
_entity.id
_entity.type
_entity.pdbx_description
1 polymer ?
#
loop_
_entity_poly.entity_id
_entity_poly.type
_entity_poly.pdbx_seq_one_letter_code
_entity_poly.pdbx_strand_id
1 'polypeptide(L)'
;MIEDINKKINVVKNQMAEKKVLEEKLKDLNQNIVMNEYELRDLEENLKKELHDVENLKKLSLSSFIYTIMGNKAEKMEKEEKEYLRAKLKYDDCNCRLKSLKENKLNLVNKLNDLDDCEKRYSELLDTKVALVNIYGSEEEKNKILKIE
;
A
#
# COMPACT_ATOMS: atom_id res chain seq x y z
N MET A 1 -40.72 -11.63 7.01
CA MET A 1 -40.01 -12.28 5.89
C MET A 1 -39.40 -11.25 4.92
N ILE A 2 -40.18 -10.44 4.24
CA ILE A 2 -39.73 -9.36 3.31
C ILE A 2 -38.86 -8.33 4.04
N GLU A 3 -39.24 -7.91 5.24
CA GLU A 3 -38.44 -6.99 6.06
C GLU A 3 -37.07 -7.54 6.43
N ASP A 4 -36.96 -8.84 6.70
CA ASP A 4 -35.71 -9.49 7.01
C ASP A 4 -34.77 -9.54 5.80
N ILE A 5 -35.30 -9.78 4.61
CA ILE A 5 -34.54 -9.70 3.35
C ILE A 5 -34.08 -8.27 3.08
N ASN A 6 -34.91 -7.26 3.32
CA ASN A 6 -34.52 -5.86 3.18
C ASN A 6 -33.35 -5.50 4.10
N LYS A 7 -33.34 -6.00 5.34
CA LYS A 7 -32.20 -5.82 6.25
C LYS A 7 -30.92 -6.46 5.69
N LYS A 8 -31.01 -7.70 5.17
CA LYS A 8 -29.87 -8.40 4.55
C LYS A 8 -29.36 -7.66 3.31
N ILE A 9 -30.23 -7.19 2.45
CA ILE A 9 -29.88 -6.37 1.28
C ILE A 9 -29.14 -5.10 1.70
N ASN A 10 -29.59 -4.39 2.72
CA ASN A 10 -28.91 -3.19 3.21
C ASN A 10 -27.50 -3.49 3.75
N VAL A 11 -27.33 -4.61 4.46
CA VAL A 11 -26.01 -5.04 4.93
C VAL A 11 -25.07 -5.28 3.74
N VAL A 12 -25.52 -6.00 2.71
CA VAL A 12 -24.69 -6.30 1.54
C VAL A 12 -24.42 -5.04 0.72
N LYS A 13 -25.36 -4.10 0.59
CA LYS A 13 -25.11 -2.79 -0.03
C LYS A 13 -23.99 -2.01 0.68
N ASN A 14 -23.99 -2.01 2.00
CA ASN A 14 -22.94 -1.38 2.78
C ASN A 14 -21.58 -2.06 2.54
N GLN A 15 -21.55 -3.39 2.47
CA GLN A 15 -20.35 -4.15 2.14
C GLN A 15 -19.82 -3.84 0.72
N MET A 16 -20.71 -3.69 -0.26
CA MET A 16 -20.32 -3.28 -1.63
C MET A 16 -19.75 -1.86 -1.64
N ALA A 17 -20.32 -0.94 -0.89
CA ALA A 17 -19.79 0.43 -0.75
C ALA A 17 -18.42 0.42 -0.06
N GLU A 18 -18.26 -0.37 0.99
CA GLU A 18 -16.97 -0.56 1.68
C GLU A 18 -15.92 -1.15 0.73
N LYS A 19 -16.25 -2.20 -0.03
CA LYS A 19 -15.38 -2.81 -1.03
C LYS A 19 -14.84 -1.77 -2.00
N LYS A 20 -15.70 -0.92 -2.54
CA LYS A 20 -15.32 0.14 -3.48
C LYS A 20 -14.30 1.13 -2.88
N VAL A 21 -14.52 1.55 -1.64
CA VAL A 21 -13.58 2.43 -0.92
C VAL A 21 -12.23 1.73 -0.68
N LEU A 22 -12.25 0.44 -0.35
CA LEU A 22 -11.03 -0.33 -0.14
C LEU A 22 -10.25 -0.55 -1.45
N GLU A 23 -10.93 -0.74 -2.58
CA GLU A 23 -10.32 -0.84 -3.91
C GLU A 23 -9.61 0.46 -4.31
N GLU A 24 -10.24 1.62 -4.07
CA GLU A 24 -9.59 2.93 -4.29
C GLU A 24 -8.35 3.11 -3.41
N LYS A 25 -8.46 2.78 -2.12
CA LYS A 25 -7.32 2.80 -1.19
C LYS A 25 -6.18 1.87 -1.64
N LEU A 26 -6.51 0.69 -2.17
CA LEU A 26 -5.51 -0.25 -2.69
C LEU A 26 -4.78 0.32 -3.91
N LYS A 27 -5.50 1.00 -4.78
CA LYS A 27 -4.92 1.69 -5.95
C LYS A 27 -3.91 2.75 -5.51
N ASP A 28 -4.29 3.63 -4.58
CA ASP A 28 -3.42 4.68 -4.05
C ASP A 28 -2.20 4.09 -3.33
N LEU A 29 -2.41 3.04 -2.55
CA LEU A 29 -1.35 2.34 -1.84
C LEU A 29 -0.34 1.68 -2.80
N ASN A 30 -0.81 1.07 -3.88
CA ASN A 30 0.06 0.51 -4.92
C ASN A 30 0.92 1.60 -5.60
N GLN A 31 0.36 2.78 -5.88
CA GLN A 31 1.12 3.90 -6.41
C GLN A 31 2.21 4.36 -5.43
N ASN A 32 1.88 4.49 -4.15
CA ASN A 32 2.84 4.86 -3.11
C ASN A 32 3.96 3.81 -2.96
N ILE A 33 3.65 2.53 -3.05
CA ILE A 33 4.65 1.46 -3.03
C ILE A 33 5.62 1.61 -4.21
N VAL A 34 5.11 1.79 -5.42
CA VAL A 34 5.94 1.96 -6.62
C VAL A 34 6.86 3.17 -6.49
N MET A 35 6.34 4.31 -6.03
CA MET A 35 7.14 5.53 -5.82
C MET A 35 8.25 5.30 -4.78
N ASN A 36 7.95 4.65 -3.66
CA ASN A 36 8.94 4.34 -2.63
C ASN A 36 9.96 3.29 -3.10
N GLU A 37 9.60 2.37 -3.98
CA GLU A 37 10.55 1.43 -4.60
C GLU A 37 11.53 2.13 -5.54
N TYR A 38 11.10 3.15 -6.28
CA TYR A 38 12.02 3.99 -7.06
C TYR A 38 12.95 4.79 -6.15
N GLU A 39 12.40 5.48 -5.14
CA GLU A 39 13.19 6.22 -4.16
C GLU A 39 14.24 5.33 -3.47
N LEU A 40 13.87 4.11 -3.09
CA LEU A 40 14.77 3.17 -2.45
C LEU A 40 15.95 2.80 -3.36
N ARG A 41 15.73 2.59 -4.67
CA ARG A 41 16.80 2.31 -5.64
C ARG A 41 17.77 3.47 -5.74
N ASP A 42 17.27 4.70 -5.86
CA ASP A 42 18.11 5.90 -5.94
C ASP A 42 18.94 6.06 -4.65
N LEU A 43 18.33 5.81 -3.50
CA LEU A 43 19.03 5.85 -2.21
C LEU A 43 20.06 4.72 -2.07
N GLU A 44 19.79 3.54 -2.62
CA GLU A 44 20.75 2.42 -2.65
C GLU A 44 21.98 2.75 -3.53
N GLU A 45 21.75 3.34 -4.69
CA GLU A 45 22.84 3.78 -5.56
C GLU A 45 23.71 4.85 -4.89
N ASN A 46 23.08 5.84 -4.26
CA ASN A 46 23.79 6.87 -3.52
C ASN A 46 24.57 6.27 -2.34
N LEU A 47 23.98 5.36 -1.59
CA LEU A 47 24.68 4.67 -0.49
C LEU A 47 25.90 3.90 -0.97
N LYS A 48 25.82 3.19 -2.11
CA LYS A 48 26.95 2.48 -2.71
C LYS A 48 28.05 3.44 -3.12
N LYS A 49 27.71 4.61 -3.66
CA LYS A 49 28.67 5.66 -4.02
C LYS A 49 29.42 6.17 -2.78
N GLU A 50 28.67 6.58 -1.74
CA GLU A 50 29.28 7.10 -0.50
C GLU A 50 30.17 6.05 0.18
N LEU A 51 29.77 4.77 0.16
CA LEU A 51 30.60 3.69 0.68
C LEU A 51 31.92 3.54 -0.12
N HIS A 52 31.84 3.62 -1.45
CA HIS A 52 32.99 3.56 -2.32
C HIS A 52 33.96 4.71 -2.07
N ASP A 53 33.45 5.92 -1.85
CA ASP A 53 34.26 7.10 -1.55
C ASP A 53 34.99 6.97 -0.22
N VAL A 54 34.35 6.45 0.82
CA VAL A 54 34.99 6.09 2.11
C VAL A 54 36.09 5.03 1.93
N GLU A 55 35.78 3.97 1.18
CA GLU A 55 36.74 2.89 0.92
C GLU A 55 37.99 3.38 0.15
N ASN A 56 37.80 4.25 -0.84
CA ASN A 56 38.86 4.85 -1.61
C ASN A 56 39.79 5.70 -0.74
N LEU A 57 39.26 6.51 0.15
CA LEU A 57 40.05 7.29 1.10
C LEU A 57 40.81 6.40 2.07
N LYS A 58 40.25 5.29 2.53
CA LYS A 58 40.94 4.29 3.35
C LYS A 58 42.10 3.64 2.60
N LYS A 59 41.92 3.26 1.33
CA LYS A 59 42.98 2.69 0.48
C LYS A 59 44.12 3.68 0.25
N LEU A 60 43.81 4.94 -0.03
CA LEU A 60 44.82 5.99 -0.18
C LEU A 60 45.66 6.21 1.10
N SER A 61 45.05 5.94 2.31
CA SER A 61 45.80 6.05 3.56
C SER A 61 46.87 4.98 3.77
N LEU A 62 46.67 3.83 3.17
CA LEU A 62 47.64 2.72 3.26
C LEU A 62 48.82 2.86 2.29
N SER A 63 48.66 3.63 1.20
CA SER A 63 49.65 3.75 0.10
C SER A 63 50.44 5.06 0.12
N SER A 64 50.11 6.07 0.91
CA SER A 64 50.75 7.38 0.86
C SER A 64 51.68 7.66 2.03
N PHE A 65 52.98 7.67 1.74
CA PHE A 65 54.06 8.13 2.59
C PHE A 65 54.11 9.67 2.80
N ILE A 66 52.99 10.36 2.77
CA ILE A 66 52.96 11.82 2.79
C ILE A 66 52.37 12.33 4.08
N TYR A 67 53.24 12.52 5.06
CA TYR A 67 52.92 13.12 6.37
C TYR A 67 52.29 14.53 6.30
N THR A 68 52.47 15.25 5.20
CA THR A 68 52.00 16.63 5.01
C THR A 68 50.53 16.74 4.66
N ILE A 69 49.86 15.63 4.28
CA ILE A 69 48.46 15.63 3.89
C ILE A 69 47.54 15.08 4.99
N MET A 70 48.10 14.63 6.10
CA MET A 70 47.34 13.96 7.17
C MET A 70 46.22 14.82 7.80
N GLY A 71 46.42 16.14 7.94
CA GLY A 71 45.37 17.04 8.47
C GLY A 71 44.14 17.13 7.57
N ASN A 72 44.36 17.45 6.28
CA ASN A 72 43.27 17.56 5.30
C ASN A 72 42.59 16.21 5.01
N LYS A 73 43.29 15.12 5.20
CA LYS A 73 42.77 13.78 4.96
C LYS A 73 41.86 13.30 6.08
N ALA A 74 42.22 13.58 7.32
CA ALA A 74 41.37 13.26 8.47
C ALA A 74 40.05 14.01 8.39
N GLU A 75 40.05 15.31 8.02
CA GLU A 75 38.84 16.10 7.80
C GLU A 75 38.00 15.57 6.64
N LYS A 76 38.63 15.19 5.51
CA LYS A 76 37.91 14.59 4.37
C LYS A 76 37.30 13.24 4.77
N MET A 77 38.00 12.41 5.50
CA MET A 77 37.53 11.11 5.94
C MET A 77 36.32 11.25 6.90
N GLU A 78 36.38 12.17 7.84
CA GLU A 78 35.27 12.47 8.73
C GLU A 78 34.05 12.97 7.96
N LYS A 79 34.26 13.80 6.92
CA LYS A 79 33.18 14.28 6.06
C LYS A 79 32.53 13.14 5.28
N GLU A 80 33.32 12.29 4.61
CA GLU A 80 32.82 11.15 3.83
C GLU A 80 32.11 10.12 4.72
N GLU A 81 32.61 9.84 5.91
CA GLU A 81 31.93 8.98 6.88
C GLU A 81 30.58 9.55 7.35
N LYS A 82 30.48 10.86 7.53
CA LYS A 82 29.20 11.53 7.83
C LYS A 82 28.23 11.47 6.65
N GLU A 83 28.70 11.66 5.43
CA GLU A 83 27.90 11.57 4.21
C GLU A 83 27.39 10.14 4.00
N TYR A 84 28.24 9.14 4.17
CA TYR A 84 27.86 7.73 4.17
C TYR A 84 26.78 7.42 5.24
N LEU A 85 26.99 7.88 6.48
CA LEU A 85 26.02 7.63 7.55
C LEU A 85 24.66 8.29 7.26
N ARG A 86 24.65 9.50 6.69
CA ARG A 86 23.43 10.18 6.25
C ARG A 86 22.72 9.41 5.15
N ALA A 87 23.46 8.94 4.15
CA ALA A 87 22.92 8.12 3.07
C ALA A 87 22.30 6.82 3.59
N LYS A 88 22.99 6.16 4.54
CA LYS A 88 22.50 4.94 5.20
C LYS A 88 21.23 5.18 5.97
N LEU A 89 21.13 6.25 6.75
CA LEU A 89 19.92 6.58 7.50
C LEU A 89 18.72 6.83 6.57
N LYS A 90 18.92 7.53 5.46
CA LYS A 90 17.87 7.77 4.46
C LYS A 90 17.40 6.46 3.80
N TYR A 91 18.34 5.59 3.46
CA TYR A 91 18.03 4.28 2.90
C TYR A 91 17.23 3.42 3.89
N ASP A 92 17.69 3.33 5.14
CA ASP A 92 17.04 2.54 6.18
C ASP A 92 15.63 3.05 6.46
N ASP A 93 15.41 4.37 6.52
CA ASP A 93 14.09 4.99 6.71
C ASP A 93 13.14 4.69 5.54
N CYS A 94 13.60 4.85 4.31
CA CYS A 94 12.82 4.51 3.12
C CYS A 94 12.45 3.02 3.08
N ASN A 95 13.40 2.15 3.43
CA ASN A 95 13.18 0.70 3.47
C ASN A 95 12.14 0.31 4.54
N CYS A 96 12.20 0.90 5.73
CA CYS A 96 11.20 0.71 6.78
C CYS A 96 9.82 1.18 6.33
N ARG A 97 9.73 2.35 5.69
CA ARG A 97 8.47 2.88 5.14
C ARG A 97 7.88 1.96 4.09
N LEU A 98 8.70 1.48 3.15
CA LEU A 98 8.26 0.53 2.12
C LEU A 98 7.74 -0.78 2.71
N LYS A 99 8.41 -1.30 3.75
CA LYS A 99 7.95 -2.49 4.48
C LYS A 99 6.57 -2.28 5.09
N SER A 100 6.35 -1.16 5.77
CA SER A 100 5.05 -0.81 6.36
C SER A 100 3.94 -0.67 5.29
N LEU A 101 4.24 -0.07 4.14
CA LEU A 101 3.29 0.04 3.03
C LEU A 101 2.90 -1.34 2.49
N LYS A 102 3.85 -2.27 2.36
CA LYS A 102 3.59 -3.64 1.91
C LYS A 102 2.75 -4.44 2.92
N GLU A 103 2.98 -4.25 4.21
CA GLU A 103 2.15 -4.85 5.27
C GLU A 103 0.72 -4.30 5.23
N ASN A 104 0.55 -2.99 5.06
CA ASN A 104 -0.75 -2.36 4.90
C ASN A 104 -1.49 -2.88 3.65
N LYS A 105 -0.77 -3.07 2.54
CA LYS A 105 -1.34 -3.68 1.33
C LYS A 105 -1.85 -5.08 1.59
N LEU A 106 -1.09 -5.92 2.29
CA LEU A 106 -1.52 -7.28 2.62
C LEU A 106 -2.80 -7.27 3.45
N ASN A 107 -2.88 -6.42 4.47
CA ASN A 107 -4.07 -6.27 5.30
C ASN A 107 -5.29 -5.81 4.48
N LEU A 108 -5.08 -4.91 3.53
CA LEU A 108 -6.14 -4.38 2.67
C LEU A 108 -6.65 -5.44 1.69
N VAL A 109 -5.75 -6.22 1.10
CA VAL A 109 -6.10 -7.34 0.22
C VAL A 109 -6.89 -8.40 0.98
N ASN A 110 -6.50 -8.73 2.21
CA ASN A 110 -7.25 -9.69 3.04
C ASN A 110 -8.68 -9.21 3.31
N LYS A 111 -8.87 -7.92 3.63
CA LYS A 111 -10.21 -7.35 3.80
C LYS A 111 -11.05 -7.38 2.52
N LEU A 112 -10.43 -7.12 1.37
CA LEU A 112 -11.10 -7.20 0.07
C LEU A 112 -11.51 -8.63 -0.26
N ASN A 113 -10.69 -9.62 0.06
CA ASN A 113 -11.04 -11.04 -0.13
C ASN A 113 -12.28 -11.44 0.68
N ASP A 114 -12.45 -10.90 1.89
CA ASP A 114 -13.64 -11.14 2.73
C ASP A 114 -14.93 -10.54 2.11
N LEU A 115 -14.79 -9.59 1.19
CA LEU A 115 -15.90 -8.91 0.51
C LEU A 115 -16.08 -9.35 -0.96
N ASP A 116 -15.32 -10.34 -1.41
CA ASP A 116 -15.26 -10.70 -2.84
C ASP A 116 -16.60 -11.16 -3.41
N ASP A 117 -17.40 -11.83 -2.59
CA ASP A 117 -18.70 -12.39 -3.00
C ASP A 117 -19.91 -11.46 -2.78
N CYS A 118 -19.69 -10.20 -2.36
CA CYS A 118 -20.81 -9.32 -1.96
C CYS A 118 -21.74 -8.99 -3.13
N GLU A 119 -21.26 -8.85 -4.36
CA GLU A 119 -22.10 -8.60 -5.54
C GLU A 119 -22.99 -9.81 -5.86
N LYS A 120 -22.44 -11.01 -5.75
CA LYS A 120 -23.17 -12.25 -5.95
C LYS A 120 -24.27 -12.41 -4.89
N ARG A 121 -23.94 -12.21 -3.62
CA ARG A 121 -24.91 -12.25 -2.52
C ARG A 121 -26.01 -11.21 -2.69
N TYR A 122 -25.67 -10.03 -3.19
CA TYR A 122 -26.65 -8.99 -3.49
C TYR A 122 -27.66 -9.44 -4.55
N SER A 123 -27.17 -10.00 -5.67
CA SER A 123 -28.03 -10.53 -6.74
C SER A 123 -28.97 -11.63 -6.23
N GLU A 124 -28.44 -12.60 -5.49
CA GLU A 124 -29.23 -13.71 -4.92
C GLU A 124 -30.33 -13.21 -3.95
N LEU A 125 -30.03 -12.18 -3.15
CA LEU A 125 -31.02 -11.57 -2.25
C LEU A 125 -32.09 -10.80 -2.99
N LEU A 126 -31.74 -10.14 -4.10
CA LEU A 126 -32.73 -9.47 -4.96
C LEU A 126 -33.66 -10.50 -5.61
N ASP A 127 -33.14 -11.57 -6.18
CA ASP A 127 -33.93 -12.64 -6.77
C ASP A 127 -34.89 -13.26 -5.74
N THR A 128 -34.40 -13.52 -4.54
CA THR A 128 -35.22 -14.01 -3.41
C THR A 128 -36.31 -13.01 -3.04
N LYS A 129 -36.01 -11.72 -3.00
CA LYS A 129 -36.98 -10.67 -2.71
C LYS A 129 -38.06 -10.62 -3.77
N VAL A 130 -37.67 -10.66 -5.05
CA VAL A 130 -38.62 -10.68 -6.19
C VAL A 130 -39.59 -11.88 -6.07
N ALA A 131 -39.01 -13.08 -5.84
CA ALA A 131 -39.84 -14.27 -5.65
C ALA A 131 -40.85 -14.17 -4.49
N LEU A 132 -40.41 -13.65 -3.35
CA LEU A 132 -41.31 -13.47 -2.18
C LEU A 132 -42.39 -12.41 -2.41
N VAL A 133 -42.05 -11.31 -3.07
CA VAL A 133 -43.09 -10.27 -3.39
C VAL A 133 -44.09 -10.79 -4.42
N ASN A 134 -43.67 -11.62 -5.38
CA ASN A 134 -44.56 -12.24 -6.32
C ASN A 134 -45.55 -13.22 -5.64
N ILE A 135 -45.15 -13.89 -4.56
CA ILE A 135 -45.96 -14.86 -3.85
C ILE A 135 -46.83 -14.17 -2.80
N TYR A 136 -46.30 -13.27 -2.01
CA TYR A 136 -46.91 -12.71 -0.81
C TYR A 136 -47.13 -11.19 -0.84
N GLY A 137 -46.62 -10.50 -1.87
CA GLY A 137 -46.66 -9.04 -1.94
C GLY A 137 -48.04 -8.49 -2.30
N SER A 138 -48.30 -7.28 -1.83
CA SER A 138 -49.42 -6.48 -2.28
C SER A 138 -49.26 -6.02 -3.73
N GLU A 139 -50.37 -5.62 -4.40
CA GLU A 139 -50.29 -5.05 -5.76
C GLU A 139 -49.38 -3.82 -5.85
N GLU A 140 -49.29 -3.02 -4.78
CA GLU A 140 -48.36 -1.88 -4.70
C GLU A 140 -46.90 -2.30 -4.66
N GLU A 141 -46.57 -3.35 -3.94
CA GLU A 141 -45.18 -3.88 -3.85
C GLU A 141 -44.74 -4.53 -5.17
N LYS A 142 -45.64 -5.24 -5.85
CA LYS A 142 -45.41 -5.78 -7.20
C LYS A 142 -45.12 -4.69 -8.22
N ASN A 143 -45.85 -3.60 -8.20
CA ASN A 143 -45.69 -2.46 -9.10
C ASN A 143 -44.39 -1.67 -8.85
N LYS A 144 -43.85 -1.68 -7.61
CA LYS A 144 -42.56 -1.06 -7.30
C LYS A 144 -41.38 -1.85 -7.86
N ILE A 145 -41.47 -3.17 -7.91
CA ILE A 145 -40.42 -4.03 -8.47
C ILE A 145 -40.35 -3.86 -9.98
N LEU A 146 -41.48 -3.81 -10.68
CA LEU A 146 -41.55 -3.60 -12.14
C LEU A 146 -40.95 -2.25 -12.61
N LYS A 147 -40.68 -1.30 -11.71
CA LYS A 147 -40.06 -0.01 -12.02
C LYS A 147 -38.53 0.02 -11.79
N ILE A 148 -37.92 -1.09 -11.30
CA ILE A 148 -36.50 -1.21 -11.01
C ILE A 148 -35.78 -2.01 -12.10
N GLU A 149 -36.48 -2.72 -12.94
CA GLU A 149 -35.99 -3.32 -14.19
C GLU A 149 -35.96 -2.27 -15.33
#